data_97c4d3016e1f576f1bfba3e034b8ec30
#
_entry.id   97c4d3016e1f576f1bfba3e034b8ec30
#
_cell.length_a   1.000
_cell.length_b   1.000
_cell.length_c   1.000
_cell.angle_alpha   90.00
_cell.angle_beta   90.00
_cell.angle_gamma   90.00
#
_symmetry.space_group_name_H-M   'P 1'
#
loop_
_entity.id
_entity.type
_entity.pdbx_description
1 polymer ?
#
loop_
_entity_poly.entity_id
_entity_poly.type
_entity_poly.pdbx_seq_one_letter_code
_entity_poly.pdbx_strand_id
1 'polypeptide(L)'
;MSSNVIKNNDEVIANKSKALLKRIPTKKNRKQVENALEYSIKMHEGQVRKSGLPFVSHCIDVANILIDWNMDHTTVVSALLHDVVEDTEVKLSDIEEEFGSDVASLVDGVTKVENIAFRSKEHKQAENFTKLFLSLARDLRVIIIKFADRLNNMETIQYLSSNKRQEIALETKEIFVPLAHRLGMAKLKWQLEDLSLKCLDLRAFNSIKKKIETSTRLNEDILSNAIRPIKSELSSYKIKSNIFGRYKSISSIHRKIENRGKKFEDIYDLYAIRIVVD
;
A
#
# COMPACT_ATOMS: atom_id res chain seq x y z
N MET A 1 28.95 10.33 -5.90
CA MET A 1 28.51 9.25 -4.97
C MET A 1 29.65 8.23 -4.89
N SER A 2 30.01 7.76 -3.70
CA SER A 2 31.12 6.82 -3.57
C SER A 2 30.74 5.43 -4.14
N SER A 3 31.71 4.76 -4.78
CA SER A 3 31.52 3.44 -5.43
C SER A 3 30.85 2.37 -4.55
N ASN A 4 30.96 2.48 -3.24
CA ASN A 4 30.30 1.59 -2.28
C ASN A 4 28.77 1.79 -2.18
N VAL A 5 28.27 3.03 -2.36
CA VAL A 5 26.83 3.31 -2.33
C VAL A 5 26.16 2.78 -3.59
N ILE A 6 26.82 2.92 -4.74
CA ILE A 6 26.32 2.39 -6.03
C ILE A 6 26.21 0.88 -5.97
N LYS A 7 27.28 0.17 -5.55
CA LYS A 7 27.28 -1.29 -5.41
C LYS A 7 26.18 -1.81 -4.48
N ASN A 8 25.91 -1.11 -3.38
CA ASN A 8 24.87 -1.48 -2.44
C ASN A 8 23.46 -1.29 -3.05
N ASN A 9 23.29 -0.26 -3.87
CA ASN A 9 22.00 0.00 -4.54
C ASN A 9 21.70 -1.04 -5.63
N ASP A 10 22.68 -1.47 -6.41
CA ASP A 10 22.52 -2.51 -7.42
C ASP A 10 22.16 -3.87 -6.78
N GLU A 11 22.78 -4.19 -5.66
CA GLU A 11 22.47 -5.40 -4.91
C GLU A 11 21.04 -5.37 -4.33
N VAL A 12 20.58 -4.23 -3.84
CA VAL A 12 19.21 -4.05 -3.36
C VAL A 12 18.20 -4.27 -4.49
N ILE A 13 18.44 -3.68 -5.66
CA ILE A 13 17.58 -3.86 -6.84
C ILE A 13 17.56 -5.34 -7.25
N ALA A 14 18.72 -5.96 -7.40
CA ALA A 14 18.83 -7.35 -7.82
C ALA A 14 18.08 -8.32 -6.87
N ASN A 15 18.23 -8.14 -5.55
CA ASN A 15 17.57 -8.96 -4.55
C ASN A 15 16.04 -8.77 -4.58
N LYS A 16 15.54 -7.53 -4.65
CA LYS A 16 14.10 -7.24 -4.75
C LYS A 16 13.51 -7.78 -6.05
N SER A 17 14.20 -7.61 -7.17
CA SER A 17 13.80 -8.12 -8.49
C SER A 17 13.64 -9.63 -8.50
N LYS A 18 14.66 -10.33 -7.98
CA LYS A 18 14.63 -11.80 -7.88
C LYS A 18 13.49 -12.29 -6.98
N ALA A 19 13.24 -11.60 -5.87
CA ALA A 19 12.15 -11.93 -4.96
C ALA A 19 10.78 -11.72 -5.62
N LEU A 20 10.57 -10.62 -6.34
CA LEU A 20 9.35 -10.31 -7.09
C LEU A 20 9.07 -11.40 -8.14
N LEU A 21 10.05 -11.69 -9.01
CA LEU A 21 9.88 -12.64 -10.12
C LEU A 21 9.57 -14.07 -9.66
N LYS A 22 10.09 -14.50 -8.50
CA LYS A 22 9.76 -15.81 -7.91
C LYS A 22 8.29 -15.95 -7.55
N ARG A 23 7.58 -14.86 -7.32
CA ARG A 23 6.16 -14.83 -6.92
C ARG A 23 5.22 -14.94 -8.12
N ILE A 24 5.71 -14.76 -9.35
CA ILE A 24 4.91 -14.87 -10.56
C ILE A 24 4.86 -16.33 -11.05
N PRO A 25 3.69 -16.99 -11.02
CA PRO A 25 3.63 -18.44 -11.19
C PRO A 25 3.90 -18.90 -12.64
N THR A 26 3.37 -18.21 -13.65
CA THR A 26 3.49 -18.64 -15.05
C THR A 26 4.72 -18.04 -15.73
N LYS A 27 5.38 -18.83 -16.58
CA LYS A 27 6.58 -18.40 -17.33
C LYS A 27 6.27 -17.19 -18.24
N LYS A 28 5.10 -17.19 -18.89
CA LYS A 28 4.68 -16.09 -19.78
C LYS A 28 4.53 -14.77 -19.01
N ASN A 29 3.77 -14.78 -17.93
CA ASN A 29 3.54 -13.56 -17.12
C ASN A 29 4.83 -13.10 -16.47
N ARG A 30 5.70 -14.03 -16.02
CA ARG A 30 6.99 -13.70 -15.46
C ARG A 30 7.87 -12.95 -16.47
N LYS A 31 7.87 -13.34 -17.73
CA LYS A 31 8.65 -12.64 -18.76
C LYS A 31 8.13 -11.22 -19.01
N GLN A 32 6.82 -11.00 -18.98
CA GLN A 32 6.23 -9.66 -19.11
C GLN A 32 6.59 -8.77 -17.92
N VAL A 33 6.50 -9.30 -16.70
CA VAL A 33 6.90 -8.57 -15.47
C VAL A 33 8.41 -8.30 -15.47
N GLU A 34 9.23 -9.24 -15.93
CA GLU A 34 10.68 -9.07 -16.08
C GLU A 34 11.02 -7.95 -17.05
N ASN A 35 10.40 -7.91 -18.25
CA ASN A 35 10.60 -6.85 -19.24
C ASN A 35 10.24 -5.48 -18.67
N ALA A 36 9.08 -5.36 -17.99
CA ALA A 36 8.65 -4.10 -17.35
C ALA A 36 9.59 -3.66 -16.24
N LEU A 37 10.11 -4.61 -15.47
CA LEU A 37 11.07 -4.35 -14.41
C LEU A 37 12.41 -3.85 -14.97
N GLU A 38 12.95 -4.51 -16.00
CA GLU A 38 14.17 -4.08 -16.71
C GLU A 38 14.01 -2.69 -17.30
N TYR A 39 12.85 -2.41 -17.92
CA TYR A 39 12.51 -1.11 -18.46
C TYR A 39 12.46 -0.04 -17.37
N SER A 40 11.76 -0.30 -16.27
CA SER A 40 11.67 0.64 -15.14
C SER A 40 13.04 0.91 -14.50
N ILE A 41 13.89 -0.13 -14.34
CA ILE A 41 15.27 0.03 -13.82
C ILE A 41 16.06 0.96 -14.72
N LYS A 42 16.00 0.76 -16.04
CA LYS A 42 16.71 1.56 -17.04
C LYS A 42 16.25 3.02 -17.04
N MET A 43 14.93 3.25 -17.00
CA MET A 43 14.37 4.62 -17.07
C MET A 43 14.59 5.41 -15.78
N HIS A 44 14.66 4.76 -14.63
CA HIS A 44 14.95 5.40 -13.33
C HIS A 44 16.44 5.32 -12.94
N GLU A 45 17.34 5.03 -13.90
CA GLU A 45 18.77 4.94 -13.62
C GLU A 45 19.31 6.26 -13.00
N GLY A 46 20.05 6.13 -11.91
CA GLY A 46 20.59 7.27 -11.17
C GLY A 46 19.60 8.03 -10.28
N GLN A 47 18.31 7.75 -10.36
CA GLN A 47 17.31 8.37 -9.49
C GLN A 47 17.30 7.69 -8.11
N VAL A 48 17.26 8.51 -7.06
CA VAL A 48 17.21 8.04 -5.67
C VAL A 48 16.08 8.72 -4.90
N ARG A 49 15.44 7.98 -4.03
CA ARG A 49 14.42 8.52 -3.10
C ARG A 49 15.07 9.28 -1.95
N LYS A 50 14.27 10.03 -1.18
CA LYS A 50 14.71 10.71 0.05
C LYS A 50 15.29 9.75 1.11
N SER A 51 14.98 8.46 1.03
CA SER A 51 15.58 7.41 1.85
C SER A 51 17.01 7.05 1.46
N GLY A 52 17.49 7.50 0.29
CA GLY A 52 18.78 7.09 -0.30
C GLY A 52 18.70 5.80 -1.13
N LEU A 53 17.57 5.12 -1.13
CA LEU A 53 17.37 3.91 -1.97
C LEU A 53 17.09 4.29 -3.43
N PRO A 54 17.43 3.41 -4.40
CA PRO A 54 17.06 3.59 -5.80
C PRO A 54 15.56 3.80 -5.97
N PHE A 55 15.17 4.70 -6.87
CA PHE A 55 13.76 5.04 -7.07
C PHE A 55 12.94 3.80 -7.45
N VAL A 56 13.44 2.97 -8.35
CA VAL A 56 12.79 1.73 -8.80
C VAL A 56 12.43 0.76 -7.66
N SER A 57 13.09 0.85 -6.51
CA SER A 57 12.75 0.01 -5.35
C SER A 57 11.33 0.25 -4.86
N HIS A 58 10.80 1.47 -5.03
CA HIS A 58 9.41 1.80 -4.77
C HIS A 58 8.46 1.09 -5.74
N CYS A 59 8.72 1.17 -7.04
CA CYS A 59 7.89 0.50 -8.05
C CYS A 59 7.82 -1.01 -7.80
N ILE A 60 8.95 -1.63 -7.38
CA ILE A 60 8.99 -3.05 -6.99
C ILE A 60 8.15 -3.31 -5.73
N ASP A 61 8.21 -2.44 -4.73
CA ASP A 61 7.44 -2.59 -3.49
C ASP A 61 5.93 -2.45 -3.76
N VAL A 62 5.52 -1.49 -4.60
CA VAL A 62 4.13 -1.34 -5.05
C VAL A 62 3.65 -2.59 -5.79
N ALA A 63 4.46 -3.12 -6.71
CA ALA A 63 4.17 -4.37 -7.42
C ALA A 63 4.01 -5.56 -6.45
N ASN A 64 4.85 -5.67 -5.42
CA ASN A 64 4.71 -6.71 -4.39
C ASN A 64 3.42 -6.60 -3.59
N ILE A 65 2.99 -5.38 -3.23
CA ILE A 65 1.69 -5.14 -2.56
C ILE A 65 0.54 -5.64 -3.43
N LEU A 66 0.58 -5.39 -4.74
CA LEU A 66 -0.44 -5.85 -5.67
C LEU A 66 -0.48 -7.37 -5.82
N ILE A 67 0.68 -8.04 -5.79
CA ILE A 67 0.76 -9.51 -5.75
C ILE A 67 0.15 -10.04 -4.44
N ASP A 68 0.40 -9.39 -3.29
CA ASP A 68 -0.23 -9.75 -2.01
C ASP A 68 -1.76 -9.61 -2.06
N TRP A 69 -2.27 -8.73 -2.90
CA TRP A 69 -3.71 -8.55 -3.13
C TRP A 69 -4.26 -9.43 -4.25
N ASN A 70 -3.45 -10.36 -4.79
CA ASN A 70 -3.79 -11.28 -5.88
C ASN A 70 -4.24 -10.58 -7.16
N MET A 71 -3.63 -9.43 -7.48
CA MET A 71 -3.91 -8.72 -8.73
C MET A 71 -3.28 -9.43 -9.93
N ASP A 72 -3.87 -9.23 -11.10
CA ASP A 72 -3.39 -9.79 -12.35
C ASP A 72 -2.04 -9.21 -12.77
N HIS A 73 -1.36 -9.91 -13.69
CA HIS A 73 -0.02 -9.52 -14.12
C HIS A 73 0.02 -8.19 -14.88
N THR A 74 -1.04 -7.81 -15.60
CA THR A 74 -1.13 -6.51 -16.28
C THR A 74 -1.11 -5.38 -15.26
N THR A 75 -1.85 -5.52 -14.15
CA THR A 75 -1.84 -4.57 -13.04
C THR A 75 -0.46 -4.48 -12.40
N VAL A 76 0.25 -5.60 -12.22
CA VAL A 76 1.62 -5.63 -11.68
C VAL A 76 2.62 -4.95 -12.62
N VAL A 77 2.52 -5.20 -13.94
CA VAL A 77 3.33 -4.53 -14.97
C VAL A 77 3.08 -3.02 -14.93
N SER A 78 1.82 -2.60 -14.92
CA SER A 78 1.47 -1.17 -14.86
C SER A 78 2.00 -0.50 -13.60
N ALA A 79 2.05 -1.21 -12.46
CA ALA A 79 2.63 -0.69 -11.23
C ALA A 79 4.16 -0.54 -11.29
N LEU A 80 4.86 -1.39 -12.03
CA LEU A 80 6.30 -1.21 -12.26
C LEU A 80 6.60 0.01 -13.13
N LEU A 81 5.65 0.43 -13.95
CA LEU A 81 5.78 1.50 -14.93
C LEU A 81 5.06 2.80 -14.53
N HIS A 82 4.34 2.83 -13.39
CA HIS A 82 3.40 3.90 -13.06
C HIS A 82 4.06 5.29 -12.92
N ASP A 83 5.31 5.34 -12.45
CA ASP A 83 6.06 6.58 -12.29
C ASP A 83 6.98 6.87 -13.49
N VAL A 84 7.15 5.95 -14.45
CA VAL A 84 8.06 6.13 -15.59
C VAL A 84 7.65 7.33 -16.43
N VAL A 85 6.35 7.46 -16.74
CA VAL A 85 5.82 8.58 -17.53
C VAL A 85 5.81 9.89 -16.73
N GLU A 86 5.67 9.83 -15.39
CA GLU A 86 5.62 11.01 -14.51
C GLU A 86 7.03 11.57 -14.23
N ASP A 87 8.01 10.69 -14.02
CA ASP A 87 9.32 11.06 -13.46
C ASP A 87 10.49 10.92 -14.46
N THR A 88 10.20 10.61 -15.76
CA THR A 88 11.22 10.49 -16.82
C THR A 88 10.75 11.14 -18.12
N GLU A 89 11.57 11.10 -19.17
CA GLU A 89 11.25 11.64 -20.51
C GLU A 89 10.38 10.69 -21.37
N VAL A 90 10.01 9.52 -20.83
CA VAL A 90 9.21 8.49 -21.54
C VAL A 90 7.78 9.00 -21.73
N LYS A 91 7.26 8.83 -22.94
CA LYS A 91 5.87 9.18 -23.28
C LYS A 91 4.94 7.97 -23.11
N LEU A 92 3.66 8.26 -22.94
CA LEU A 92 2.64 7.21 -22.87
C LEU A 92 2.59 6.36 -24.16
N SER A 93 2.87 6.95 -25.33
CA SER A 93 2.99 6.23 -26.60
C SER A 93 4.07 5.14 -26.58
N ASP A 94 5.18 5.40 -25.89
CA ASP A 94 6.29 4.46 -25.82
C ASP A 94 5.92 3.26 -24.93
N ILE A 95 5.13 3.51 -23.87
CA ILE A 95 4.55 2.46 -23.02
C ILE A 95 3.52 1.63 -23.81
N GLU A 96 2.70 2.28 -24.65
CA GLU A 96 1.71 1.58 -25.47
C GLU A 96 2.37 0.67 -26.52
N GLU A 97 3.43 1.14 -27.17
CA GLU A 97 4.19 0.38 -28.17
C GLU A 97 4.88 -0.85 -27.57
N GLU A 98 5.50 -0.70 -26.39
CA GLU A 98 6.30 -1.75 -25.75
C GLU A 98 5.46 -2.75 -24.93
N PHE A 99 4.41 -2.26 -24.24
CA PHE A 99 3.63 -3.05 -23.25
C PHE A 99 2.15 -3.21 -23.60
N GLY A 100 1.67 -2.54 -24.63
CA GLY A 100 0.31 -2.63 -25.12
C GLY A 100 -0.65 -1.61 -24.49
N SER A 101 -1.81 -1.45 -25.14
CA SER A 101 -2.80 -0.41 -24.81
C SER A 101 -3.42 -0.59 -23.40
N ASP A 102 -3.59 -1.81 -22.92
CA ASP A 102 -4.13 -2.07 -21.58
C ASP A 102 -3.20 -1.54 -20.48
N VAL A 103 -1.89 -1.79 -20.61
CA VAL A 103 -0.89 -1.27 -19.67
C VAL A 103 -0.81 0.25 -19.76
N ALA A 104 -0.75 0.81 -20.98
CA ALA A 104 -0.70 2.26 -21.19
C ALA A 104 -1.93 2.96 -20.59
N SER A 105 -3.13 2.40 -20.78
CA SER A 105 -4.36 2.94 -20.19
C SER A 105 -4.32 2.97 -18.66
N LEU A 106 -3.80 1.94 -18.03
CA LEU A 106 -3.65 1.90 -16.56
C LEU A 106 -2.61 2.91 -16.09
N VAL A 107 -1.45 2.99 -16.77
CA VAL A 107 -0.39 3.96 -16.46
C VAL A 107 -0.91 5.38 -16.61
N ASP A 108 -1.63 5.73 -17.69
CA ASP A 108 -2.26 7.05 -17.85
C ASP A 108 -3.24 7.35 -16.71
N GLY A 109 -4.07 6.37 -16.34
CA GLY A 109 -5.05 6.53 -15.26
C GLY A 109 -4.42 6.85 -13.91
N VAL A 110 -3.22 6.31 -13.64
CA VAL A 110 -2.50 6.56 -12.38
C VAL A 110 -1.57 7.77 -12.44
N THR A 111 -1.16 8.22 -13.62
CA THR A 111 -0.27 9.37 -13.79
C THR A 111 -1.01 10.66 -13.45
N LYS A 112 -0.36 11.55 -12.69
CA LYS A 112 -0.91 12.87 -12.35
C LYS A 112 -1.04 13.75 -13.59
N VAL A 113 -1.94 14.73 -13.52
CA VAL A 113 -2.07 15.74 -14.56
C VAL A 113 -0.86 16.66 -14.50
N GLU A 114 -0.01 16.59 -15.55
CA GLU A 114 1.13 17.45 -15.73
C GLU A 114 0.93 18.43 -16.91
N ASN A 115 1.74 19.47 -16.95
CA ASN A 115 1.79 20.46 -18.06
C ASN A 115 0.54 21.36 -18.24
N ILE A 116 -0.33 21.46 -17.24
CA ILE A 116 -1.38 22.49 -17.21
C ILE A 116 -0.95 23.60 -16.25
N ALA A 117 -1.07 24.86 -16.69
CA ALA A 117 -0.86 26.01 -15.81
C ALA A 117 -1.98 26.07 -14.75
N PHE A 118 -1.74 25.51 -13.58
CA PHE A 118 -2.72 25.54 -12.48
C PHE A 118 -2.72 26.91 -11.79
N ARG A 119 -3.92 27.39 -11.46
CA ARG A 119 -4.10 28.67 -10.76
C ARG A 119 -3.66 28.60 -9.30
N SER A 120 -3.75 27.43 -8.67
CA SER A 120 -3.31 27.18 -7.29
C SER A 120 -2.98 25.69 -7.06
N LYS A 121 -2.43 25.38 -5.89
CA LYS A 121 -2.15 24.02 -5.44
C LYS A 121 -3.44 23.21 -5.26
N GLU A 122 -4.49 23.85 -4.72
CA GLU A 122 -5.81 23.26 -4.53
C GLU A 122 -6.46 22.92 -5.87
N HIS A 123 -6.31 23.78 -6.88
CA HIS A 123 -6.81 23.52 -8.22
C HIS A 123 -6.11 22.30 -8.86
N LYS A 124 -4.77 22.22 -8.74
CA LYS A 124 -4.00 21.04 -9.20
C LYS A 124 -4.48 19.77 -8.52
N GLN A 125 -4.75 19.82 -7.23
CA GLN A 125 -5.22 18.66 -6.46
C GLN A 125 -6.62 18.23 -6.89
N ALA A 126 -7.53 19.17 -7.11
CA ALA A 126 -8.90 18.90 -7.59
C ALA A 126 -8.88 18.23 -8.98
N GLU A 127 -8.07 18.73 -9.92
CA GLU A 127 -7.92 18.14 -11.25
C GLU A 127 -7.36 16.71 -11.20
N ASN A 128 -6.34 16.46 -10.36
CA ASN A 128 -5.80 15.12 -10.17
C ASN A 128 -6.85 14.14 -9.63
N PHE A 129 -7.70 14.59 -8.70
CA PHE A 129 -8.81 13.76 -8.22
C PHE A 129 -9.88 13.55 -9.27
N THR A 130 -10.21 14.57 -10.05
CA THR A 130 -11.16 14.44 -11.17
C THR A 130 -10.67 13.40 -12.18
N LYS A 131 -9.38 13.48 -12.60
CA LYS A 131 -8.79 12.47 -13.48
C LYS A 131 -8.85 11.07 -12.86
N LEU A 132 -8.50 10.94 -11.58
CA LEU A 132 -8.56 9.66 -10.87
C LEU A 132 -9.97 9.09 -10.84
N PHE A 133 -11.00 9.89 -10.55
CA PHE A 133 -12.39 9.43 -10.52
C PHE A 133 -12.92 9.04 -11.90
N LEU A 134 -12.55 9.78 -12.94
CA LEU A 134 -12.90 9.44 -14.32
C LEU A 134 -12.20 8.14 -14.76
N SER A 135 -10.95 7.95 -14.39
CA SER A 135 -10.21 6.72 -14.68
C SER A 135 -10.77 5.52 -13.91
N LEU A 136 -11.18 5.72 -12.65
CA LEU A 136 -11.84 4.71 -11.83
C LEU A 136 -13.16 4.23 -12.46
N ALA A 137 -13.90 5.12 -13.09
CA ALA A 137 -15.14 4.77 -13.79
C ALA A 137 -14.90 3.88 -15.02
N ARG A 138 -13.68 3.92 -15.58
CA ARG A 138 -13.26 3.08 -16.72
C ARG A 138 -12.65 1.76 -16.26
N ASP A 139 -11.75 1.80 -15.29
CA ASP A 139 -11.05 0.61 -14.78
C ASP A 139 -10.70 0.74 -13.29
N LEU A 140 -11.28 -0.15 -12.48
CA LEU A 140 -11.03 -0.19 -11.03
C LEU A 140 -9.56 -0.50 -10.68
N ARG A 141 -8.78 -1.10 -11.57
CA ARG A 141 -7.37 -1.40 -11.32
C ARG A 141 -6.54 -0.14 -11.10
N VAL A 142 -6.95 0.99 -11.67
CA VAL A 142 -6.30 2.30 -11.47
C VAL A 142 -6.29 2.69 -9.99
N ILE A 143 -7.44 2.60 -9.30
CA ILE A 143 -7.47 2.95 -7.86
C ILE A 143 -6.75 1.92 -7.00
N ILE A 144 -6.73 0.65 -7.42
CA ILE A 144 -6.00 -0.40 -6.71
C ILE A 144 -4.49 -0.13 -6.77
N ILE A 145 -3.94 0.26 -7.94
CA ILE A 145 -2.54 0.67 -8.07
C ILE A 145 -2.27 1.91 -7.19
N LYS A 146 -3.13 2.94 -7.25
CA LYS A 146 -2.99 4.14 -6.40
C LYS A 146 -3.06 3.84 -4.91
N PHE A 147 -3.83 2.85 -4.49
CA PHE A 147 -3.84 2.41 -3.09
C PHE A 147 -2.53 1.73 -2.69
N ALA A 148 -1.96 0.89 -3.57
CA ALA A 148 -0.67 0.25 -3.30
C ALA A 148 0.47 1.28 -3.24
N ASP A 149 0.49 2.24 -4.17
CA ASP A 149 1.39 3.39 -4.16
C ASP A 149 1.24 4.20 -2.86
N ARG A 150 0.01 4.58 -2.51
CA ARG A 150 -0.27 5.35 -1.28
C ARG A 150 0.16 4.60 -0.02
N LEU A 151 -0.09 3.29 0.05
CA LEU A 151 0.33 2.48 1.19
C LEU A 151 1.86 2.47 1.32
N ASN A 152 2.59 2.21 0.25
CA ASN A 152 4.06 2.23 0.27
C ASN A 152 4.61 3.63 0.63
N ASN A 153 4.01 4.70 0.08
CA ASN A 153 4.39 6.08 0.42
C ASN A 153 4.15 6.39 1.90
N MET A 154 3.06 5.91 2.50
CA MET A 154 2.80 6.06 3.93
C MET A 154 3.75 5.23 4.81
N GLU A 155 4.15 4.05 4.39
CA GLU A 155 5.14 3.20 5.10
C GLU A 155 6.53 3.83 5.12
N THR A 156 6.87 4.62 4.11
CA THR A 156 8.19 5.27 3.96
C THR A 156 8.17 6.78 4.25
N ILE A 157 7.08 7.30 4.81
CA ILE A 157 6.83 8.75 4.97
C ILE A 157 7.84 9.46 5.90
N GLN A 158 8.52 8.71 6.79
CA GLN A 158 9.49 9.25 7.75
C GLN A 158 10.68 9.96 7.12
N TYR A 159 11.00 9.66 5.87
CA TYR A 159 12.11 10.28 5.14
C TYR A 159 11.77 11.66 4.55
N LEU A 160 10.50 12.09 4.62
CA LEU A 160 10.04 13.37 4.13
C LEU A 160 10.11 14.45 5.20
N SER A 161 10.09 15.73 4.80
CA SER A 161 9.98 16.86 5.72
C SER A 161 8.67 16.83 6.51
N SER A 162 8.67 17.45 7.71
CA SER A 162 7.49 17.47 8.60
C SER A 162 6.23 17.96 7.89
N ASN A 163 6.32 19.09 7.17
CA ASN A 163 5.18 19.68 6.46
C ASN A 163 4.63 18.73 5.39
N LYS A 164 5.52 18.09 4.60
CA LYS A 164 5.11 17.15 3.55
C LYS A 164 4.48 15.88 4.12
N ARG A 165 5.00 15.39 5.26
CA ARG A 165 4.41 14.26 5.97
C ARG A 165 2.98 14.55 6.42
N GLN A 166 2.76 15.72 7.03
CA GLN A 166 1.42 16.12 7.48
C GLN A 166 0.44 16.25 6.31
N GLU A 167 0.85 16.88 5.21
CA GLU A 167 0.04 17.01 4.01
C GLU A 167 -0.41 15.64 3.47
N ILE A 168 0.54 14.72 3.26
CA ILE A 168 0.25 13.38 2.74
C ILE A 168 -0.61 12.57 3.72
N ALA A 169 -0.37 12.68 5.03
CA ALA A 169 -1.12 11.97 6.04
C ALA A 169 -2.58 12.47 6.14
N LEU A 170 -2.80 13.78 6.02
CA LEU A 170 -4.15 14.38 5.98
C LEU A 170 -4.89 13.95 4.72
N GLU A 171 -4.28 14.09 3.55
CA GLU A 171 -4.85 13.62 2.28
C GLU A 171 -5.22 12.13 2.34
N THR A 172 -4.33 11.31 2.91
CA THR A 172 -4.58 9.87 3.08
C THR A 172 -5.80 9.63 3.97
N LYS A 173 -5.89 10.31 5.11
CA LYS A 173 -6.98 10.19 6.08
C LYS A 173 -8.31 10.67 5.51
N GLU A 174 -8.33 11.78 4.76
CA GLU A 174 -9.56 12.43 4.30
C GLU A 174 -10.10 11.86 2.99
N ILE A 175 -9.23 11.28 2.14
CA ILE A 175 -9.62 10.82 0.82
C ILE A 175 -9.42 9.31 0.67
N PHE A 176 -8.19 8.80 0.84
CA PHE A 176 -7.89 7.39 0.56
C PHE A 176 -8.55 6.43 1.56
N VAL A 177 -8.63 6.80 2.82
CA VAL A 177 -9.30 5.97 3.86
C VAL A 177 -10.79 5.81 3.58
N PRO A 178 -11.58 6.87 3.31
CA PRO A 178 -12.99 6.73 2.91
C PRO A 178 -13.18 5.94 1.62
N LEU A 179 -12.30 6.12 0.62
CA LEU A 179 -12.37 5.35 -0.62
C LEU A 179 -12.11 3.86 -0.39
N ALA A 180 -11.08 3.51 0.37
CA ALA A 180 -10.80 2.12 0.73
C ALA A 180 -11.97 1.49 1.51
N HIS A 181 -12.64 2.26 2.35
CA HIS A 181 -13.85 1.81 3.06
C HIS A 181 -15.00 1.52 2.10
N ARG A 182 -15.30 2.42 1.17
CA ARG A 182 -16.38 2.26 0.20
C ARG A 182 -16.16 1.10 -0.75
N LEU A 183 -14.90 0.82 -1.10
CA LEU A 183 -14.52 -0.34 -1.93
C LEU A 183 -14.39 -1.64 -1.13
N GLY A 184 -14.73 -1.64 0.17
CA GLY A 184 -14.71 -2.85 1.00
C GLY A 184 -13.30 -3.32 1.39
N MET A 185 -12.25 -2.55 1.09
CA MET A 185 -10.83 -2.89 1.39
C MET A 185 -10.50 -2.62 2.87
N ALA A 186 -11.16 -3.36 3.77
CA ALA A 186 -11.11 -3.10 5.21
C ALA A 186 -9.68 -3.17 5.79
N LYS A 187 -8.84 -4.11 5.32
CA LYS A 187 -7.45 -4.24 5.79
C LYS A 187 -6.63 -3.00 5.41
N LEU A 188 -6.72 -2.58 4.15
CA LEU A 188 -6.05 -1.37 3.67
C LEU A 188 -6.52 -0.12 4.43
N LYS A 189 -7.84 0.04 4.60
CA LYS A 189 -8.40 1.14 5.38
C LYS A 189 -7.73 1.26 6.75
N TRP A 190 -7.63 0.16 7.49
CA TRP A 190 -7.02 0.20 8.83
C TRP A 190 -5.52 0.49 8.79
N GLN A 191 -4.80 -0.05 7.82
CA GLN A 191 -3.38 0.25 7.64
C GLN A 191 -3.17 1.74 7.39
N LEU A 192 -3.93 2.33 6.46
CA LEU A 192 -3.85 3.75 6.14
C LEU A 192 -4.27 4.64 7.33
N GLU A 193 -5.34 4.27 8.07
CA GLU A 193 -5.77 4.98 9.28
C GLU A 193 -4.66 4.96 10.35
N ASP A 194 -4.05 3.81 10.61
CA ASP A 194 -3.00 3.67 11.63
C ASP A 194 -1.72 4.42 11.25
N LEU A 195 -1.31 4.35 9.98
CA LEU A 195 -0.16 5.10 9.46
C LEU A 195 -0.41 6.61 9.49
N SER A 196 -1.63 7.06 9.17
CA SER A 196 -2.03 8.46 9.26
C SER A 196 -2.00 8.95 10.70
N LEU A 197 -2.56 8.19 11.64
CA LEU A 197 -2.52 8.53 13.08
C LEU A 197 -1.08 8.59 13.59
N LYS A 198 -0.24 7.61 13.23
CA LYS A 198 1.19 7.61 13.60
C LYS A 198 1.92 8.86 13.12
N CYS A 199 1.55 9.38 11.95
CA CYS A 199 2.15 10.58 11.39
C CYS A 199 1.62 11.88 12.04
N LEU A 200 0.28 11.96 12.26
CA LEU A 200 -0.40 13.16 12.74
C LEU A 200 -0.35 13.32 14.25
N ASP A 201 -0.41 12.21 15.01
CA ASP A 201 -0.32 12.16 16.46
C ASP A 201 0.47 10.94 16.94
N LEU A 202 1.78 11.08 16.89
CA LEU A 202 2.71 10.03 17.33
C LEU A 202 2.56 9.70 18.83
N ARG A 203 2.17 10.68 19.66
CA ARG A 203 2.02 10.47 21.11
C ARG A 203 0.82 9.58 21.40
N ALA A 204 -0.34 9.89 20.83
CA ALA A 204 -1.53 9.06 20.97
C ALA A 204 -1.30 7.65 20.39
N PHE A 205 -0.69 7.55 19.20
CA PHE A 205 -0.36 6.27 18.58
C PHE A 205 0.50 5.41 19.51
N ASN A 206 1.62 5.93 20.01
CA ASN A 206 2.54 5.18 20.88
C ASN A 206 1.91 4.83 22.24
N SER A 207 1.10 5.71 22.81
CA SER A 207 0.38 5.45 24.07
C SER A 207 -0.56 4.26 23.93
N ILE A 208 -1.38 4.24 22.88
CA ILE A 208 -2.33 3.14 22.63
C ILE A 208 -1.58 1.87 22.26
N LYS A 209 -0.55 1.94 21.42
CA LYS A 209 0.29 0.80 21.05
C LYS A 209 0.88 0.12 22.28
N LYS A 210 1.46 0.89 23.20
CA LYS A 210 2.01 0.37 24.48
C LYS A 210 0.94 -0.32 25.33
N LYS A 211 -0.25 0.25 25.43
CA LYS A 211 -1.37 -0.35 26.19
C LYS A 211 -1.82 -1.67 25.57
N ILE A 212 -1.89 -1.74 24.22
CA ILE A 212 -2.21 -2.99 23.50
C ILE A 212 -1.13 -4.03 23.79
N GLU A 213 0.16 -3.70 23.63
CA GLU A 213 1.28 -4.62 23.85
C GLU A 213 1.29 -5.16 25.28
N THR A 214 1.02 -4.32 26.28
CA THR A 214 0.92 -4.73 27.67
C THR A 214 -0.27 -5.66 27.88
N SER A 215 -1.44 -5.31 27.35
CA SER A 215 -2.63 -6.18 27.42
C SER A 215 -2.42 -7.50 26.68
N THR A 216 -1.71 -7.51 25.56
CA THR A 216 -1.40 -8.72 24.79
C THR A 216 -0.51 -9.67 25.58
N ARG A 217 0.57 -9.18 26.19
CA ARG A 217 1.48 -10.01 27.01
C ARG A 217 0.77 -10.66 28.18
N LEU A 218 -0.21 -10.00 28.76
CA LEU A 218 -1.05 -10.55 29.85
C LEU A 218 -2.08 -11.55 29.35
N ASN A 219 -2.40 -11.56 28.05
CA ASN A 219 -3.54 -12.26 27.47
C ASN A 219 -3.18 -13.09 26.21
N GLU A 220 -1.89 -13.43 25.99
CA GLU A 220 -1.44 -14.25 24.84
C GLU A 220 -2.22 -15.57 24.73
N ASP A 221 -2.63 -16.12 25.86
CA ASP A 221 -3.40 -17.36 25.92
C ASP A 221 -4.89 -17.17 25.53
N ILE A 222 -5.44 -15.96 25.61
CA ILE A 222 -6.89 -15.76 25.38
C ILE A 222 -7.27 -16.11 23.94
N LEU A 223 -6.53 -15.59 22.94
CA LEU A 223 -6.81 -15.87 21.54
C LEU A 223 -6.58 -17.34 21.21
N SER A 224 -5.48 -17.92 21.68
CA SER A 224 -5.17 -19.33 21.44
C SER A 224 -6.19 -20.25 22.09
N ASN A 225 -6.60 -19.95 23.32
CA ASN A 225 -7.62 -20.70 24.04
C ASN A 225 -9.01 -20.55 23.41
N ALA A 226 -9.34 -19.42 22.83
CA ALA A 226 -10.59 -19.22 22.11
C ALA A 226 -10.60 -19.87 20.72
N ILE A 227 -9.47 -19.86 20.00
CA ILE A 227 -9.35 -20.44 18.64
C ILE A 227 -9.35 -21.96 18.68
N ARG A 228 -8.69 -22.58 19.69
CA ARG A 228 -8.51 -24.03 19.75
C ARG A 228 -9.83 -24.82 19.77
N PRO A 229 -10.84 -24.53 20.62
CA PRO A 229 -12.12 -25.23 20.59
C PRO A 229 -12.88 -25.00 19.29
N ILE A 230 -12.87 -23.79 18.74
CA ILE A 230 -13.55 -23.47 17.47
C ILE A 230 -12.95 -24.31 16.33
N LYS A 231 -11.62 -24.43 16.26
CA LYS A 231 -10.93 -25.23 15.25
C LYS A 231 -11.26 -26.72 15.41
N SER A 232 -11.32 -27.22 16.63
CA SER A 232 -11.70 -28.61 16.93
C SER A 232 -13.13 -28.91 16.45
N GLU A 233 -14.06 -28.01 16.76
CA GLU A 233 -15.48 -28.16 16.40
C GLU A 233 -15.67 -28.14 14.87
N LEU A 234 -15.10 -27.18 14.18
CA LEU A 234 -15.17 -27.11 12.72
C LEU A 234 -14.54 -28.35 12.05
N SER A 235 -13.46 -28.88 12.63
CA SER A 235 -12.83 -30.10 12.14
C SER A 235 -13.72 -31.34 12.33
N SER A 236 -14.48 -31.41 13.40
CA SER A 236 -15.43 -32.53 13.68
C SER A 236 -16.54 -32.57 12.63
N TYR A 237 -16.97 -31.41 12.14
CA TYR A 237 -17.93 -31.29 11.03
C TYR A 237 -17.29 -31.35 9.65
N LYS A 238 -15.98 -31.66 9.54
CA LYS A 238 -15.21 -31.72 8.27
C LYS A 238 -15.22 -30.37 7.50
N ILE A 239 -15.41 -29.24 8.20
CA ILE A 239 -15.37 -27.92 7.59
C ILE A 239 -13.91 -27.44 7.55
N LYS A 240 -13.38 -27.28 6.33
CA LYS A 240 -12.07 -26.66 6.14
C LYS A 240 -12.17 -25.18 6.50
N SER A 241 -11.30 -24.74 7.39
CA SER A 241 -11.34 -23.36 7.86
C SER A 241 -9.95 -22.82 8.16
N ASN A 242 -9.77 -21.53 7.89
CA ASN A 242 -8.63 -20.76 8.34
C ASN A 242 -9.10 -19.79 9.43
N ILE A 243 -8.53 -19.90 10.64
CA ILE A 243 -8.94 -19.12 11.81
C ILE A 243 -7.81 -18.19 12.20
N PHE A 244 -8.11 -16.90 12.26
CA PHE A 244 -7.13 -15.85 12.58
C PHE A 244 -7.63 -15.03 13.78
N GLY A 245 -6.76 -14.88 14.78
CA GLY A 245 -6.92 -13.82 15.77
C GLY A 245 -6.44 -12.48 15.20
N ARG A 246 -7.14 -11.40 15.48
CA ARG A 246 -6.69 -10.06 15.13
C ARG A 246 -6.92 -9.08 16.26
N TYR A 247 -6.07 -8.08 16.31
CA TYR A 247 -6.25 -6.91 17.18
C TYR A 247 -7.02 -5.82 16.43
N LYS A 248 -7.78 -5.03 17.17
CA LYS A 248 -8.41 -3.82 16.66
C LYS A 248 -7.33 -2.81 16.29
N SER A 249 -7.53 -2.07 15.19
CA SER A 249 -6.60 -1.03 14.76
C SER A 249 -6.45 0.08 15.81
N ILE A 250 -5.23 0.61 15.95
CA ILE A 250 -4.91 1.67 16.91
C ILE A 250 -5.78 2.90 16.68
N SER A 251 -6.00 3.26 15.43
CA SER A 251 -6.87 4.36 15.02
C SER A 251 -8.34 4.16 15.45
N SER A 252 -8.85 2.91 15.38
CA SER A 252 -10.20 2.61 15.85
C SER A 252 -10.34 2.74 17.36
N ILE A 253 -9.30 2.39 18.12
CA ILE A 253 -9.24 2.56 19.57
C ILE A 253 -9.14 4.05 19.90
N HIS A 254 -8.23 4.78 19.24
CA HIS A 254 -8.08 6.23 19.38
C HIS A 254 -9.41 6.96 19.19
N ARG A 255 -10.14 6.64 18.11
CA ARG A 255 -11.46 7.24 17.82
C ARG A 255 -12.49 6.97 18.91
N LYS A 256 -12.46 5.79 19.56
CA LYS A 256 -13.35 5.50 20.70
C LYS A 256 -13.01 6.33 21.94
N ILE A 257 -11.71 6.53 22.19
CA ILE A 257 -11.24 7.37 23.30
C ILE A 257 -11.61 8.83 23.06
N GLU A 258 -11.24 9.39 21.92
CA GLU A 258 -11.47 10.81 21.59
C GLU A 258 -12.95 11.15 21.43
N ASN A 259 -13.68 10.42 20.55
CA ASN A 259 -15.03 10.80 20.19
C ASN A 259 -16.11 10.33 21.19
N ARG A 260 -15.82 9.33 22.03
CA ARG A 260 -16.79 8.76 22.97
C ARG A 260 -16.38 8.89 24.42
N GLY A 261 -15.24 9.55 24.71
CA GLY A 261 -14.73 9.73 26.08
C GLY A 261 -14.46 8.41 26.83
N LYS A 262 -14.33 7.27 26.12
CA LYS A 262 -14.08 5.97 26.74
C LYS A 262 -12.64 5.88 27.22
N LYS A 263 -12.43 5.32 28.41
CA LYS A 263 -11.09 4.90 28.83
C LYS A 263 -10.68 3.66 28.02
N PHE A 264 -9.38 3.42 27.88
CA PHE A 264 -8.87 2.26 27.16
C PHE A 264 -9.39 0.94 27.79
N GLU A 265 -9.49 0.91 29.09
CA GLU A 265 -9.94 -0.23 29.92
C GLU A 265 -11.42 -0.58 29.67
N ASP A 266 -12.22 0.38 29.17
CA ASP A 266 -13.65 0.21 28.84
C ASP A 266 -13.86 -0.27 27.39
N ILE A 267 -12.78 -0.61 26.65
CA ILE A 267 -12.85 -1.10 25.28
C ILE A 267 -12.72 -2.61 25.27
N TYR A 268 -13.85 -3.32 25.35
CA TYR A 268 -13.89 -4.78 25.43
C TYR A 268 -13.65 -5.51 24.11
N ASP A 269 -13.79 -4.83 22.95
CA ASP A 269 -13.63 -5.39 21.60
C ASP A 269 -12.20 -5.17 21.01
N LEU A 270 -11.19 -5.35 21.86
CA LEU A 270 -9.78 -5.23 21.47
C LEU A 270 -9.33 -6.38 20.57
N TYR A 271 -9.95 -7.55 20.73
CA TYR A 271 -9.64 -8.78 20.03
C TYR A 271 -10.83 -9.21 19.18
N ALA A 272 -10.55 -9.81 18.05
CA ALA A 272 -11.55 -10.44 17.20
C ALA A 272 -10.99 -11.73 16.60
N ILE A 273 -11.87 -12.70 16.35
CA ILE A 273 -11.55 -13.92 15.64
C ILE A 273 -12.22 -13.84 14.27
N ARG A 274 -11.45 -14.11 13.22
CA ARG A 274 -11.96 -14.26 11.85
C ARG A 274 -11.86 -15.71 11.46
N ILE A 275 -12.98 -16.27 11.01
CA ILE A 275 -13.08 -17.63 10.49
C ILE A 275 -13.37 -17.48 8.98
N VAL A 276 -12.51 -18.09 8.16
CA VAL A 276 -12.71 -18.18 6.72
C VAL A 276 -12.96 -19.66 6.42
N VAL A 277 -14.06 -19.95 5.78
CA VAL A 277 -14.47 -21.30 5.32
C VAL A 277 -14.53 -21.31 3.82
N ASP A 278 -14.34 -22.50 3.20
CA ASP A 278 -14.45 -22.70 1.74
C ASP A 278 -15.91 -22.59 1.29
#